data_83a0fdc176e8e74bbab2526ff6d1ef34
#
_entry.id   83a0fdc176e8e74bbab2526ff6d1ef34
#
_cell.length_a   1.000
_cell.length_b   1.000
_cell.length_c   1.000
_cell.angle_alpha   90.00
_cell.angle_beta   90.00
_cell.angle_gamma   90.00
#
_symmetry.space_group_name_H-M   'P 1'
#
loop_
_entity.id
_entity.type
_entity.pdbx_description
1 polymer ?
#
loop_
_entity_poly.entity_id
_entity_poly.type
_entity_poly.pdbx_seq_one_letter_code
_entity_poly.pdbx_strand_id
1 'polypeptide(L)'
;IVSLVGSEMCIRDSSKYLKGMDLIEDESGSITQVPEDRRVHRVLWLRTLEVAFFVTLFCFLMAYPIAHLLATLPMKYSNLLMICVLLPFWTSLLVRTASWMILLQQQGVVNDFFVWIGLVADDNRPEMMYNKTGTYVAMTQILLPFMVLPLYLSLIHISEPTRLTMI
;
A
#
# COMPACT_ATOMS: atom_id res chain seq x y z
N ILE A 1 -15.83 29.83 36.22
CA ILE A 1 -16.13 28.45 35.74
C ILE A 1 -15.79 28.37 34.24
N VAL A 2 -16.18 29.33 33.40
CA VAL A 2 -15.89 29.29 31.93
C VAL A 2 -14.37 29.38 31.63
N SER A 3 -13.60 30.16 32.42
CA SER A 3 -12.14 30.28 32.21
C SER A 3 -11.36 28.99 32.57
N LEU A 4 -11.83 28.22 33.56
CA LEU A 4 -11.23 26.98 33.95
C LEU A 4 -11.44 25.88 32.91
N VAL A 5 -12.63 25.81 32.32
CA VAL A 5 -12.94 24.82 31.24
C VAL A 5 -12.13 25.13 29.99
N GLY A 6 -11.92 26.40 29.67
CA GLY A 6 -11.08 26.80 28.53
C GLY A 6 -9.59 26.44 28.72
N SER A 7 -9.06 26.60 29.94
CA SER A 7 -7.68 26.28 30.25
C SER A 7 -7.44 24.75 30.26
N GLU A 8 -8.35 23.95 30.83
CA GLU A 8 -8.25 22.50 30.81
C GLU A 8 -8.36 21.91 29.38
N MET A 9 -9.20 22.50 28.53
CA MET A 9 -9.33 22.10 27.14
C MET A 9 -8.05 22.41 26.34
N CYS A 10 -7.43 23.59 26.56
CA CYS A 10 -6.14 23.94 25.95
C CYS A 10 -5.00 23.04 26.41
N ILE A 11 -4.91 22.74 27.71
CA ILE A 11 -3.88 21.84 28.28
C ILE A 11 -4.06 20.43 27.72
N ARG A 12 -5.30 19.94 27.60
CA ARG A 12 -5.60 18.61 27.06
C ARG A 12 -5.29 18.50 25.57
N ASP A 13 -5.47 19.56 24.80
CA ASP A 13 -5.10 19.59 23.39
C ASP A 13 -3.58 19.70 23.22
N SER A 14 -2.89 20.55 23.97
CA SER A 14 -1.43 20.63 23.90
C SER A 14 -0.77 19.30 24.27
N SER A 15 -1.27 18.57 25.27
CA SER A 15 -0.74 17.26 25.66
C SER A 15 -0.95 16.20 24.57
N LYS A 16 -2.00 16.29 23.75
CA LYS A 16 -2.19 15.40 22.59
C LYS A 16 -1.19 15.70 21.49
N TYR A 17 -0.90 16.97 21.21
CA TYR A 17 0.12 17.35 20.22
C TYR A 17 1.51 16.91 20.66
N LEU A 18 1.85 17.10 21.92
CA LEU A 18 3.13 16.65 22.49
C LEU A 18 3.28 15.12 22.38
N LYS A 19 2.25 14.36 22.73
CA LYS A 19 2.23 12.90 22.55
C LYS A 19 2.40 12.49 21.08
N GLY A 20 1.78 13.22 20.15
CA GLY A 20 1.93 12.96 18.71
C GLY A 20 3.35 13.22 18.17
N MET A 21 4.13 14.05 18.90
CA MET A 21 5.55 14.33 18.59
C MET A 21 6.54 13.50 19.42
N ASP A 22 6.07 12.52 20.20
CA ASP A 22 6.86 11.76 21.17
C ASP A 22 7.53 12.65 22.22
N LEU A 23 6.82 13.70 22.68
CA LEU A 23 7.23 14.62 23.74
C LEU A 23 6.32 14.45 24.95
N ILE A 24 6.87 14.52 26.15
CA ILE A 24 6.14 14.56 27.42
C ILE A 24 6.57 15.77 28.24
N GLU A 25 5.60 16.36 28.92
CA GLU A 25 5.83 17.40 29.91
C GLU A 25 6.14 16.73 31.25
N ASP A 26 7.34 17.01 31.80
CA ASP A 26 7.74 16.51 33.10
C ASP A 26 7.04 17.30 34.23
N GLU A 27 7.03 16.77 35.44
CA GLU A 27 6.42 17.43 36.63
C GLU A 27 6.98 18.84 36.90
N SER A 28 8.13 19.16 36.34
CA SER A 28 8.75 20.49 36.38
C SER A 28 8.30 21.44 35.28
N GLY A 29 7.36 21.04 34.36
CA GLY A 29 6.91 21.82 33.21
C GLY A 29 7.91 21.87 32.06
N SER A 30 8.99 21.07 32.10
CA SER A 30 9.95 20.97 31.00
C SER A 30 9.51 19.94 29.98
N ILE A 31 9.63 20.29 28.69
CA ILE A 31 9.32 19.38 27.58
C ILE A 31 10.52 18.44 27.36
N THR A 32 10.37 17.18 27.70
CA THR A 32 11.40 16.16 27.50
C THR A 32 10.95 15.15 26.44
N GLN A 33 11.93 14.55 25.74
CA GLN A 33 11.64 13.51 24.78
C GLN A 33 11.27 12.20 25.49
N VAL A 34 10.24 11.53 25.00
CA VAL A 34 9.87 10.20 25.47
C VAL A 34 11.05 9.24 25.30
N PRO A 35 11.36 8.38 26.28
CA PRO A 35 12.39 7.33 26.17
C PRO A 35 12.20 6.52 24.88
N GLU A 36 13.30 6.03 24.30
CA GLU A 36 13.30 5.38 22.98
C GLU A 36 12.37 4.17 22.89
N ASP A 37 12.19 3.45 23.96
CA ASP A 37 11.28 2.31 24.12
C ASP A 37 9.78 2.69 23.96
N ARG A 38 9.44 3.96 24.17
CA ARG A 38 8.07 4.49 24.07
C ARG A 38 7.80 5.41 22.88
N ARG A 39 8.80 5.62 22.01
CA ARG A 39 8.66 6.45 20.79
C ARG A 39 7.89 5.72 19.68
N VAL A 40 6.65 5.41 19.95
CA VAL A 40 5.81 4.62 19.03
C VAL A 40 5.41 5.42 17.79
N HIS A 41 5.13 6.74 17.94
CA HIS A 41 4.61 7.56 16.85
C HIS A 41 5.60 7.76 15.71
N ARG A 42 6.86 8.10 16.01
CA ARG A 42 7.89 8.30 14.96
C ARG A 42 8.18 7.00 14.20
N VAL A 43 8.26 5.89 14.91
CA VAL A 43 8.51 4.57 14.30
C VAL A 43 7.33 4.17 13.40
N LEU A 44 6.09 4.38 13.86
CA LEU A 44 4.90 4.11 13.06
C LEU A 44 4.83 4.99 11.81
N TRP A 45 5.11 6.30 11.93
CA TRP A 45 5.12 7.23 10.80
C TRP A 45 6.15 6.82 9.74
N LEU A 46 7.38 6.55 10.15
CA LEU A 46 8.43 6.11 9.22
C LEU A 46 8.08 4.78 8.55
N ARG A 47 7.55 3.83 9.32
CA ARG A 47 7.10 2.55 8.79
C ARG A 47 5.94 2.70 7.79
N THR A 48 5.00 3.58 8.06
CA THR A 48 3.87 3.85 7.16
C THR A 48 4.36 4.50 5.86
N LEU A 49 5.28 5.48 5.95
CA LEU A 49 5.89 6.11 4.78
C LEU A 49 6.71 5.10 3.95
N GLU A 50 7.48 4.24 4.62
CA GLU A 50 8.22 3.15 3.96
C GLU A 50 7.26 2.24 3.17
N VAL A 51 6.20 1.76 3.82
CA VAL A 51 5.20 0.89 3.20
C VAL A 51 4.51 1.60 2.03
N ALA A 52 4.07 2.85 2.22
CA ALA A 52 3.41 3.63 1.18
C ALA A 52 4.32 3.83 -0.04
N PHE A 53 5.59 4.15 0.17
CA PHE A 53 6.56 4.34 -0.90
C PHE A 53 6.75 3.06 -1.72
N PHE A 54 7.03 1.93 -1.06
CA PHE A 54 7.25 0.66 -1.76
C PHE A 54 5.99 0.16 -2.48
N VAL A 55 4.82 0.25 -1.84
CA VAL A 55 3.54 -0.15 -2.46
C VAL A 55 3.26 0.70 -3.71
N THR A 56 3.45 2.01 -3.63
CA THR A 56 3.26 2.91 -4.78
C THR A 56 4.23 2.59 -5.91
N LEU A 57 5.49 2.35 -5.58
CA LEU A 57 6.53 1.98 -6.54
C LEU A 57 6.18 0.65 -7.25
N PHE A 58 5.80 -0.38 -6.51
CA PHE A 58 5.40 -1.68 -7.08
C PHE A 58 4.12 -1.56 -7.92
N CYS A 59 3.10 -0.82 -7.43
CA CYS A 59 1.90 -0.54 -8.22
C CYS A 59 2.23 0.15 -9.52
N PHE A 60 3.08 1.17 -9.51
CA PHE A 60 3.48 1.90 -10.70
C PHE A 60 4.23 0.99 -11.69
N LEU A 61 5.19 0.22 -11.19
CA LEU A 61 6.01 -0.69 -11.99
C LEU A 61 5.17 -1.77 -12.70
N MET A 62 4.14 -2.28 -12.02
CA MET A 62 3.21 -3.26 -12.60
C MET A 62 2.11 -2.62 -13.45
N ALA A 63 1.58 -1.47 -13.04
CA ALA A 63 0.49 -0.80 -13.74
C ALA A 63 0.93 -0.20 -15.07
N TYR A 64 2.17 0.29 -15.16
CA TYR A 64 2.69 0.91 -16.39
C TYR A 64 2.69 -0.04 -17.60
N PRO A 65 3.28 -1.26 -17.54
CA PRO A 65 3.24 -2.19 -18.67
C PRO A 65 1.81 -2.63 -19.02
N ILE A 66 0.95 -2.80 -18.02
CA ILE A 66 -0.45 -3.17 -18.24
C ILE A 66 -1.20 -2.04 -18.96
N ALA A 67 -1.05 -0.80 -18.49
CA ALA A 67 -1.69 0.38 -19.11
C ALA A 67 -1.17 0.63 -20.53
N HIS A 68 0.14 0.46 -20.77
CA HIS A 68 0.73 0.56 -22.10
C HIS A 68 0.18 -0.53 -23.04
N LEU A 69 0.05 -1.75 -22.55
CA LEU A 69 -0.52 -2.85 -23.31
C LEU A 69 -2.00 -2.57 -23.68
N LEU A 70 -2.79 -2.06 -22.73
CA LEU A 70 -4.18 -1.65 -22.98
C LEU A 70 -4.28 -0.54 -24.05
N ALA A 71 -3.35 0.41 -24.06
CA ALA A 71 -3.36 1.53 -25.00
C ALA A 71 -2.92 1.13 -26.42
N THR A 72 -2.07 0.11 -26.57
CA THR A 72 -1.52 -0.31 -27.86
C THR A 72 -2.31 -1.42 -28.54
N LEU A 73 -3.03 -2.25 -27.78
CA LEU A 73 -3.81 -3.35 -28.32
C LEU A 73 -5.07 -2.87 -29.06
N PRO A 74 -5.53 -3.64 -30.08
CA PRO A 74 -6.82 -3.35 -30.74
C PRO A 74 -7.98 -3.46 -29.74
N MET A 75 -9.03 -2.66 -29.97
CA MET A 75 -10.16 -2.44 -29.06
C MET A 75 -10.74 -3.74 -28.47
N LYS A 76 -10.78 -4.81 -29.26
CA LYS A 76 -11.33 -6.11 -28.83
C LYS A 76 -10.54 -6.73 -27.68
N TYR A 77 -9.23 -6.71 -27.76
CA TYR A 77 -8.34 -7.29 -26.74
C TYR A 77 -8.15 -6.34 -25.55
N SER A 78 -8.12 -5.04 -25.80
CA SER A 78 -8.06 -4.01 -24.77
C SER A 78 -9.26 -4.08 -23.84
N ASN A 79 -10.48 -4.22 -24.37
CA ASN A 79 -11.69 -4.37 -23.56
C ASN A 79 -11.66 -5.64 -22.68
N LEU A 80 -11.20 -6.76 -23.23
CA LEU A 80 -11.06 -8.00 -22.46
C LEU A 80 -10.03 -7.83 -21.31
N LEU A 81 -8.90 -7.21 -21.60
CA LEU A 81 -7.86 -6.94 -20.59
C LEU A 81 -8.35 -5.97 -19.52
N MET A 82 -9.13 -4.94 -19.91
CA MET A 82 -9.76 -4.01 -18.97
C MET A 82 -10.70 -4.75 -18.00
N ILE A 83 -11.51 -5.67 -18.51
CA ILE A 83 -12.38 -6.51 -17.68
C ILE A 83 -11.56 -7.35 -16.72
N CYS A 84 -10.47 -7.98 -17.17
CA CYS A 84 -9.57 -8.76 -16.32
C CYS A 84 -8.91 -7.93 -15.20
N VAL A 85 -8.52 -6.68 -15.49
CA VAL A 85 -7.95 -5.75 -14.49
C VAL A 85 -9.00 -5.31 -13.47
N LEU A 86 -10.25 -5.11 -13.90
CA LEU A 86 -11.34 -4.69 -13.03
C LEU A 86 -12.01 -5.85 -12.28
N LEU A 87 -11.89 -7.08 -12.77
CA LEU A 87 -12.52 -8.26 -12.17
C LEU A 87 -12.20 -8.43 -10.68
N PRO A 88 -10.96 -8.25 -10.20
CA PRO A 88 -10.66 -8.29 -8.77
C PRO A 88 -11.42 -7.25 -7.95
N PHE A 89 -11.83 -6.13 -8.55
CA PHE A 89 -12.59 -5.08 -7.87
C PHE A 89 -13.98 -5.54 -7.44
N TRP A 90 -14.61 -6.43 -8.22
CA TRP A 90 -15.96 -6.98 -7.93
C TRP A 90 -15.94 -8.05 -6.82
N THR A 91 -14.77 -8.57 -6.45
CA THR A 91 -14.67 -9.53 -5.34
C THR A 91 -14.68 -8.81 -3.99
N SER A 92 -15.30 -9.41 -2.99
CA SER A 92 -15.31 -8.88 -1.63
C SER A 92 -13.89 -8.74 -1.08
N LEU A 93 -13.62 -7.65 -0.36
CA LEU A 93 -12.33 -7.42 0.28
C LEU A 93 -11.97 -8.54 1.27
N LEU A 94 -12.96 -9.06 2.00
CA LEU A 94 -12.75 -10.16 2.96
C LEU A 94 -12.31 -11.45 2.26
N VAL A 95 -12.96 -11.82 1.15
CA VAL A 95 -12.58 -13.01 0.37
C VAL A 95 -11.17 -12.86 -0.18
N ARG A 96 -10.82 -11.67 -0.67
CA ARG A 96 -9.49 -11.38 -1.20
C ARG A 96 -8.40 -11.48 -0.13
N THR A 97 -8.62 -10.88 1.05
CA THR A 97 -7.67 -10.97 2.15
C THR A 97 -7.52 -12.39 2.68
N ALA A 98 -8.61 -13.14 2.80
CA ALA A 98 -8.57 -14.56 3.19
C ALA A 98 -7.80 -15.41 2.16
N SER A 99 -8.00 -15.16 0.87
CA SER A 99 -7.24 -15.84 -0.20
C SER A 99 -5.75 -15.59 -0.10
N TRP A 100 -5.34 -14.34 0.19
CA TRP A 100 -3.92 -14.01 0.39
C TRP A 100 -3.32 -14.68 1.63
N MET A 101 -4.10 -14.79 2.71
CA MET A 101 -3.66 -15.53 3.90
C MET A 101 -3.32 -16.98 3.56
N ILE A 102 -4.15 -17.65 2.79
CA ILE A 102 -3.93 -19.04 2.37
C ILE A 102 -2.73 -19.16 1.40
N LEU A 103 -2.62 -18.24 0.44
CA LEU A 103 -1.55 -18.27 -0.57
C LEU A 103 -0.16 -18.01 0.02
N LEU A 104 -0.06 -17.11 1.00
CA LEU A 104 1.20 -16.67 1.62
C LEU A 104 1.59 -17.51 2.86
N GLN A 105 0.81 -18.51 3.23
CA GLN A 105 1.15 -19.45 4.29
C GLN A 105 2.47 -20.17 4.03
N GLN A 106 3.16 -20.66 5.07
CA GLN A 106 4.42 -21.40 4.92
C GLN A 106 4.29 -22.62 4.00
N GLN A 107 3.16 -23.32 4.06
CA GLN A 107 2.80 -24.43 3.17
C GLN A 107 1.82 -23.96 2.07
N GLY A 108 1.85 -22.70 1.71
CA GLY A 108 1.00 -22.13 0.70
C GLY A 108 1.58 -22.27 -0.71
N VAL A 109 0.71 -22.10 -1.70
CA VAL A 109 1.02 -22.26 -3.14
C VAL A 109 2.20 -21.40 -3.58
N VAL A 110 2.38 -20.21 -3.01
CA VAL A 110 3.49 -19.30 -3.34
C VAL A 110 4.83 -19.88 -2.89
N ASN A 111 4.89 -20.42 -1.67
CA ASN A 111 6.11 -21.04 -1.17
C ASN A 111 6.42 -22.34 -1.91
N ASP A 112 5.41 -23.17 -2.23
CA ASP A 112 5.59 -24.38 -3.04
C ASP A 112 6.13 -24.04 -4.43
N PHE A 113 5.67 -22.94 -5.03
CA PHE A 113 6.19 -22.46 -6.31
C PHE A 113 7.66 -22.02 -6.21
N PHE A 114 8.09 -21.36 -5.14
CA PHE A 114 9.49 -20.99 -4.94
C PHE A 114 10.39 -22.19 -4.68
N VAL A 115 9.90 -23.20 -3.97
CA VAL A 115 10.62 -24.48 -3.79
C VAL A 115 10.73 -25.22 -5.13
N TRP A 116 9.67 -25.26 -5.93
CA TRP A 116 9.68 -25.91 -7.24
C TRP A 116 10.67 -25.29 -8.22
N ILE A 117 10.84 -23.97 -8.22
CA ILE A 117 11.83 -23.24 -9.03
C ILE A 117 13.26 -23.44 -8.48
N GLY A 118 13.41 -23.92 -7.24
CA GLY A 118 14.70 -24.09 -6.57
C GLY A 118 15.28 -22.83 -5.95
N LEU A 119 14.45 -21.78 -5.78
CA LEU A 119 14.86 -20.52 -5.12
C LEU A 119 14.94 -20.65 -3.61
N VAL A 120 14.19 -21.54 -3.01
CA VAL A 120 14.10 -21.76 -1.57
C VAL A 120 14.19 -23.26 -1.28
N ALA A 121 14.99 -23.63 -0.26
CA ALA A 121 15.03 -25.01 0.22
C ALA A 121 13.75 -25.33 1.01
N ASP A 122 13.28 -26.56 0.92
CA ASP A 122 12.05 -27.02 1.57
C ASP A 122 12.09 -26.86 3.11
N ASP A 123 13.28 -26.98 3.69
CA ASP A 123 13.51 -26.81 5.14
C ASP A 123 13.54 -25.34 5.61
N ASN A 124 13.66 -24.38 4.69
CA ASN A 124 13.82 -22.95 5.03
C ASN A 124 12.78 -22.07 4.32
N ARG A 125 11.51 -22.46 4.43
CA ARG A 125 10.39 -21.72 3.83
C ARG A 125 10.19 -20.38 4.53
N PRO A 126 10.22 -19.22 3.82
CA PRO A 126 10.02 -17.93 4.43
C PRO A 126 8.58 -17.74 4.95
N GLU A 127 8.47 -17.23 6.15
CA GLU A 127 7.18 -16.80 6.70
C GLU A 127 6.76 -15.48 6.07
N MET A 128 5.97 -15.54 4.97
CA MET A 128 5.50 -14.32 4.30
C MET A 128 4.24 -13.72 4.94
N MET A 129 3.48 -14.51 5.71
CA MET A 129 2.14 -14.12 6.16
C MET A 129 2.21 -13.03 7.19
N TYR A 130 2.88 -12.88 8.16
CA TYR A 130 2.88 -11.82 9.17
C TYR A 130 4.04 -10.82 9.02
N ASN A 131 4.66 -10.81 7.85
CA ASN A 131 5.79 -9.95 7.51
C ASN A 131 5.40 -8.77 6.62
N LYS A 132 6.29 -7.79 6.50
CA LYS A 132 6.16 -6.66 5.57
C LYS A 132 5.87 -7.10 4.13
N THR A 133 6.43 -8.24 3.70
CA THR A 133 6.25 -8.81 2.35
C THR A 133 4.79 -9.11 2.04
N GLY A 134 4.07 -9.77 2.95
CA GLY A 134 2.63 -10.03 2.79
C GLY A 134 1.81 -8.76 2.67
N THR A 135 2.16 -7.73 3.46
CA THR A 135 1.51 -6.42 3.38
C THR A 135 1.75 -5.75 2.02
N TYR A 136 2.99 -5.77 1.50
CA TYR A 136 3.30 -5.20 0.19
C TYR A 136 2.53 -5.88 -0.94
N VAL A 137 2.48 -7.21 -0.96
CA VAL A 137 1.77 -7.99 -1.98
C VAL A 137 0.26 -7.70 -1.93
N ALA A 138 -0.35 -7.81 -0.76
CA ALA A 138 -1.79 -7.61 -0.60
C ALA A 138 -2.20 -6.16 -0.95
N MET A 139 -1.48 -5.15 -0.45
CA MET A 139 -1.78 -3.74 -0.74
C MET A 139 -1.55 -3.39 -2.21
N THR A 140 -0.48 -3.89 -2.82
CA THR A 140 -0.20 -3.66 -4.24
C THR A 140 -1.32 -4.20 -5.11
N GLN A 141 -1.80 -5.42 -4.86
CA GLN A 141 -2.89 -6.00 -5.63
C GLN A 141 -4.21 -5.24 -5.49
N ILE A 142 -4.52 -4.76 -4.27
CA ILE A 142 -5.73 -3.97 -4.04
C ILE A 142 -5.69 -2.63 -4.78
N LEU A 143 -4.53 -1.96 -4.79
CA LEU A 143 -4.37 -0.63 -5.36
C LEU A 143 -4.06 -0.65 -6.87
N LEU A 144 -3.64 -1.79 -7.42
CA LEU A 144 -3.24 -1.92 -8.82
C LEU A 144 -4.32 -1.45 -9.81
N PRO A 145 -5.62 -1.84 -9.71
CA PRO A 145 -6.65 -1.35 -10.63
C PRO A 145 -6.83 0.17 -10.58
N PHE A 146 -6.72 0.77 -9.38
CA PHE A 146 -6.81 2.22 -9.21
C PHE A 146 -5.65 2.98 -9.86
N MET A 147 -4.49 2.34 -10.00
CA MET A 147 -3.32 2.92 -10.67
C MET A 147 -3.36 2.73 -12.18
N VAL A 148 -3.88 1.57 -12.65
CA VAL A 148 -3.96 1.26 -14.09
C VAL A 148 -4.91 2.20 -14.81
N LEU A 149 -6.08 2.52 -14.23
CA LEU A 149 -7.09 3.36 -14.86
C LEU A 149 -6.58 4.77 -15.24
N PRO A 150 -6.02 5.58 -14.32
CA PRO A 150 -5.53 6.90 -14.68
C PRO A 150 -4.32 6.86 -15.63
N LEU A 151 -3.45 5.86 -15.51
CA LEU A 151 -2.34 5.67 -16.45
C LEU A 151 -2.84 5.33 -17.85
N TYR A 152 -3.81 4.46 -17.98
CA TYR A 152 -4.44 4.12 -19.26
C TYR A 152 -5.08 5.34 -19.92
N LEU A 153 -5.86 6.13 -19.17
CA LEU A 153 -6.46 7.38 -19.66
C LEU A 153 -5.41 8.38 -20.11
N SER A 154 -4.33 8.54 -19.36
CA SER A 154 -3.22 9.41 -19.72
C SER A 154 -2.53 8.97 -21.02
N LEU A 155 -2.30 7.68 -21.20
CA LEU A 155 -1.67 7.13 -22.40
C LEU A 155 -2.55 7.28 -23.65
N ILE A 156 -3.88 7.11 -23.53
CA ILE A 156 -4.80 7.38 -24.64
C ILE A 156 -4.76 8.85 -25.05
N HIS A 157 -4.82 9.77 -24.10
CA HIS A 157 -4.73 11.21 -24.39
C HIS A 157 -3.45 11.60 -25.11
N ILE A 158 -2.34 10.95 -24.82
CA ILE A 158 -1.05 11.18 -25.48
C ILE A 158 -1.01 10.56 -26.89
N SER A 159 -1.67 9.42 -27.07
CA SER A 159 -1.63 8.67 -28.36
C SER A 159 -2.66 9.14 -29.40
N GLU A 160 -3.76 9.76 -28.97
CA GLU A 160 -4.80 10.25 -29.90
C GLU A 160 -4.34 11.34 -30.88
N PRO A 161 -3.59 12.40 -30.48
CA PRO A 161 -3.16 13.41 -31.45
C PRO A 161 -2.24 12.86 -32.54
N THR A 162 -1.51 11.77 -32.24
CA THR A 162 -0.62 11.13 -33.22
C THR A 162 -1.39 10.33 -34.28
N ARG A 163 -2.56 9.84 -33.99
CA ARG A 163 -3.41 9.12 -34.96
C ARG A 163 -4.12 10.06 -35.92
N LEU A 164 -4.49 11.27 -35.50
CA LEU A 164 -5.17 12.27 -36.34
C LEU A 164 -4.23 12.93 -37.36
N THR A 165 -2.92 12.89 -37.13
CA THR A 165 -1.92 13.45 -38.04
C THR A 165 -1.48 12.47 -39.13
N MET A 166 -1.92 11.23 -39.15
CA MET A 166 -1.59 10.20 -40.13
C MET A 166 -2.73 9.93 -41.15
N ILE A 167 -3.76 10.76 -41.19
CA ILE A 167 -4.81 10.77 -42.23
C ILE A 167 -4.64 12.02 -43.07
#